data_0aee7031fd4b978344a51c5dcb456de9
#
_entry.id   0aee7031fd4b978344a51c5dcb456de9
#
_cell.length_a   1.000
_cell.length_b   1.000
_cell.length_c   1.000
_cell.angle_alpha   90.00
_cell.angle_beta   90.00
_cell.angle_gamma   90.00
#
_symmetry.space_group_name_H-M   'P 1'
#
loop_
_entity.id
_entity.type
_entity.pdbx_description
1 polymer ?
#
loop_
_entity_poly.entity_id
_entity_poly.type
_entity_poly.pdbx_seq_one_letter_code
_entity_poly.pdbx_strand_id
1 'polypeptide(L)'
;MHAGALRLRALTAGLAVIMGLGACGAKPADAGTLLKQSSQRMINLKGFHFQMAISGFTGSSVPVQNASGDARPPDLRANVNLKEGGILLEVQVVFAGGGVYLKSFTGGWQQLSAEQLAQFFDARTLFDPQAGLFAAMRDTSGPTRGHLESISGHDTYPVAGSVSAARMHRLLDPILDRGSYHVTYWIESDNADLWRAQLSGNLFDASKAATINFDFSNHDHAVSVSPPPLG
;
A
#
# COMPACT_ATOMS: atom_id res chain seq x y z
N MET A 1 -75.15 56.59 24.21
CA MET A 1 -74.90 55.31 24.79
C MET A 1 -74.29 54.40 23.72
N HIS A 2 -73.02 54.36 23.54
CA HIS A 2 -72.32 53.32 22.79
C HIS A 2 -70.88 53.24 23.26
N ALA A 3 -70.57 52.15 23.89
CA ALA A 3 -69.25 51.80 24.36
C ALA A 3 -68.39 51.26 23.20
N GLY A 4 -67.25 51.95 22.92
CA GLY A 4 -66.29 51.50 21.93
C GLY A 4 -65.19 50.67 22.60
N ALA A 5 -65.10 49.41 22.25
CA ALA A 5 -64.05 48.48 22.74
C ALA A 5 -62.70 48.70 22.02
N LEU A 6 -61.70 49.10 22.75
CA LEU A 6 -60.31 49.21 22.29
C LEU A 6 -59.68 47.81 22.16
N ARG A 7 -59.32 47.38 20.95
CA ARG A 7 -58.55 46.12 20.72
C ARG A 7 -57.06 46.44 20.72
N LEU A 8 -56.41 45.94 21.72
CA LEU A 8 -54.96 45.93 21.88
C LEU A 8 -54.38 44.79 20.96
N ARG A 9 -53.60 45.16 19.95
CA ARG A 9 -52.84 44.21 19.13
C ARG A 9 -51.46 44.01 19.75
N ALA A 10 -51.23 42.82 20.28
CA ALA A 10 -49.92 42.38 20.73
C ALA A 10 -49.05 42.04 19.47
N LEU A 11 -47.95 42.75 19.28
CA LEU A 11 -46.90 42.40 18.35
C LEU A 11 -46.00 41.38 19.05
N THR A 12 -46.04 40.12 18.60
CA THR A 12 -45.05 39.11 18.94
C THR A 12 -43.87 39.21 18.00
N ALA A 13 -42.77 39.80 18.45
CA ALA A 13 -41.48 39.78 17.79
C ALA A 13 -40.87 38.37 17.87
N GLY A 14 -40.92 37.61 16.75
CA GLY A 14 -40.25 36.32 16.65
C GLY A 14 -38.75 36.50 16.52
N LEU A 15 -37.99 36.11 17.54
CA LEU A 15 -36.54 36.06 17.55
C LEU A 15 -36.10 34.79 16.80
N ALA A 16 -35.75 34.91 15.52
CA ALA A 16 -35.16 33.81 14.75
C ALA A 16 -33.71 33.62 15.20
N VAL A 17 -33.45 32.62 16.05
CA VAL A 17 -32.11 32.14 16.37
C VAL A 17 -31.59 31.35 15.19
N ILE A 18 -30.76 31.97 14.34
CA ILE A 18 -29.99 31.28 13.32
C ILE A 18 -28.86 30.53 14.04
N MET A 19 -29.09 29.22 14.37
CA MET A 19 -28.00 28.33 14.72
C MET A 19 -27.14 28.09 13.48
N GLY A 20 -26.06 28.88 13.37
CA GLY A 20 -24.98 28.60 12.42
C GLY A 20 -24.32 27.26 12.82
N LEU A 21 -24.68 26.20 12.13
CA LEU A 21 -23.90 24.96 12.12
C LEU A 21 -22.55 25.28 11.48
N GLY A 22 -21.61 25.73 12.29
CA GLY A 22 -20.20 25.77 11.92
C GLY A 22 -19.77 24.31 11.72
N ALA A 23 -19.75 23.87 10.45
CA ALA A 23 -19.03 22.67 10.09
C ALA A 23 -17.55 22.93 10.43
N CYS A 24 -17.13 22.52 11.63
CA CYS A 24 -15.72 22.36 11.95
C CYS A 24 -15.19 21.25 11.05
N GLY A 25 -14.81 21.58 9.82
CA GLY A 25 -14.01 20.70 8.98
C GLY A 25 -12.73 20.39 9.75
N ALA A 26 -12.60 19.18 10.23
CA ALA A 26 -11.37 18.73 10.88
C ALA A 26 -10.21 19.00 9.92
N LYS A 27 -9.16 19.70 10.40
CA LYS A 27 -7.97 19.95 9.60
C LYS A 27 -7.41 18.59 9.17
N PRO A 28 -7.20 18.36 7.87
CA PRO A 28 -6.65 17.09 7.42
C PRO A 28 -5.34 16.77 8.13
N ALA A 29 -5.11 15.50 8.50
CA ALA A 29 -3.93 15.06 9.21
C ALA A 29 -2.64 15.47 8.47
N ASP A 30 -1.58 15.76 9.21
CA ASP A 30 -0.26 16.02 8.62
C ASP A 30 0.32 14.74 8.00
N ALA A 31 1.35 14.90 7.16
CA ALA A 31 1.96 13.80 6.41
C ALA A 31 2.48 12.67 7.31
N GLY A 32 3.13 13.01 8.42
CA GLY A 32 3.69 12.01 9.33
C GLY A 32 2.60 11.23 10.08
N THR A 33 1.53 11.90 10.44
CA THR A 33 0.35 11.27 11.06
C THR A 33 -0.33 10.32 10.09
N LEU A 34 -0.54 10.72 8.82
CA LEU A 34 -1.12 9.86 7.78
C LEU A 34 -0.28 8.60 7.55
N LEU A 35 1.05 8.72 7.47
CA LEU A 35 1.94 7.57 7.30
C LEU A 35 1.84 6.59 8.47
N LYS A 36 1.78 7.09 9.71
CA LYS A 36 1.63 6.23 10.91
C LYS A 36 0.28 5.53 10.94
N GLN A 37 -0.79 6.25 10.64
CA GLN A 37 -2.14 5.69 10.61
C GLN A 37 -2.26 4.64 9.51
N SER A 38 -1.80 4.93 8.30
CA SER A 38 -1.84 4.00 7.18
C SER A 38 -0.96 2.77 7.43
N SER A 39 0.26 2.95 7.93
CA SER A 39 1.13 1.84 8.35
C SER A 39 0.40 0.91 9.32
N GLN A 40 -0.20 1.46 10.38
CA GLN A 40 -0.91 0.68 11.39
C GLN A 40 -2.15 0.00 10.81
N ARG A 41 -2.90 0.69 9.93
CA ARG A 41 -4.06 0.14 9.24
C ARG A 41 -3.69 -1.06 8.38
N MET A 42 -2.67 -0.91 7.52
CA MET A 42 -2.24 -1.96 6.59
C MET A 42 -1.67 -3.19 7.32
N ILE A 43 -0.95 -3.01 8.44
CA ILE A 43 -0.44 -4.11 9.26
C ILE A 43 -1.57 -4.95 9.87
N ASN A 44 -2.72 -4.32 10.19
CA ASN A 44 -3.86 -4.97 10.85
C ASN A 44 -4.93 -5.48 9.89
N LEU A 45 -4.75 -5.37 8.57
CA LEU A 45 -5.71 -5.89 7.60
C LEU A 45 -5.87 -7.41 7.74
N LYS A 46 -7.09 -7.89 7.60
CA LYS A 46 -7.40 -9.33 7.55
C LYS A 46 -6.93 -9.98 6.26
N GLY A 47 -6.79 -9.19 5.21
CA GLY A 47 -6.27 -9.55 3.90
C GLY A 47 -6.48 -8.42 2.90
N PHE A 48 -5.75 -8.49 1.80
CA PHE A 48 -5.82 -7.53 0.70
C PHE A 48 -5.32 -8.18 -0.60
N HIS A 49 -5.70 -7.58 -1.71
CA HIS A 49 -5.11 -7.87 -3.03
C HIS A 49 -4.00 -6.87 -3.32
N PHE A 50 -2.92 -7.32 -3.96
CA PHE A 50 -1.84 -6.46 -4.41
C PHE A 50 -1.47 -6.71 -5.86
N GLN A 51 -1.01 -5.67 -6.53
CA GLN A 51 -0.33 -5.73 -7.82
C GLN A 51 1.00 -4.99 -7.71
N MET A 52 2.06 -5.57 -8.20
CA MET A 52 3.39 -4.97 -8.24
C MET A 52 3.89 -4.94 -9.68
N ALA A 53 4.46 -3.82 -10.10
CA ALA A 53 5.08 -3.69 -11.41
C ALA A 53 6.38 -2.90 -11.32
N ILE A 54 7.39 -3.34 -12.09
CA ILE A 54 8.66 -2.65 -12.25
C ILE A 54 8.71 -2.02 -13.64
N SER A 55 9.10 -0.76 -13.71
CA SER A 55 9.27 0.00 -14.96
C SER A 55 10.59 0.76 -14.98
N GLY A 56 11.03 1.14 -16.19
CA GLY A 56 12.30 1.87 -16.38
C GLY A 56 13.56 1.01 -16.33
N PHE A 57 13.46 -0.29 -16.01
CA PHE A 57 14.60 -1.21 -15.95
C PHE A 57 14.38 -2.42 -16.84
N THR A 58 15.42 -2.77 -17.65
CA THR A 58 15.40 -3.89 -18.59
C THR A 58 16.60 -4.84 -18.41
N GLY A 59 17.34 -4.70 -17.32
CA GLY A 59 18.52 -5.54 -17.02
C GLY A 59 18.12 -6.95 -16.55
N SER A 60 19.05 -7.89 -16.67
CA SER A 60 18.85 -9.29 -16.23
C SER A 60 19.01 -9.50 -14.73
N SER A 61 19.54 -8.51 -13.99
CA SER A 61 19.73 -8.61 -12.54
C SER A 61 18.43 -8.61 -11.73
N VAL A 62 17.31 -8.22 -12.36
CA VAL A 62 15.97 -8.28 -11.75
C VAL A 62 15.06 -9.03 -12.69
N PRO A 63 14.88 -10.34 -12.50
CA PRO A 63 14.02 -11.12 -13.37
C PRO A 63 12.55 -10.78 -13.23
N VAL A 64 12.10 -10.36 -12.03
CA VAL A 64 10.69 -10.02 -11.76
C VAL A 64 10.30 -8.76 -12.54
N GLN A 65 9.23 -8.87 -13.33
CA GLN A 65 8.65 -7.74 -14.05
C GLN A 65 7.38 -7.22 -13.36
N ASN A 66 6.55 -8.13 -12.93
CA ASN A 66 5.34 -7.83 -12.17
C ASN A 66 4.93 -9.04 -11.33
N ALA A 67 4.07 -8.79 -10.36
CA ALA A 67 3.42 -9.80 -9.54
C ALA A 67 2.00 -9.34 -9.19
N SER A 68 1.09 -10.28 -9.01
CA SER A 68 -0.26 -9.99 -8.54
C SER A 68 -0.73 -11.13 -7.65
N GLY A 69 -1.39 -10.81 -6.56
CA GLY A 69 -1.81 -11.82 -5.61
C GLY A 69 -2.62 -11.32 -4.43
N ASP A 70 -2.92 -12.23 -3.54
CA ASP A 70 -3.65 -11.97 -2.31
C ASP A 70 -2.76 -12.26 -1.11
N ALA A 71 -2.80 -11.39 -0.12
CA ALA A 71 -2.03 -11.54 1.10
C ALA A 71 -2.93 -11.49 2.34
N ARG A 72 -2.63 -12.33 3.29
CA ARG A 72 -3.05 -12.30 4.69
C ARG A 72 -1.79 -12.50 5.53
N PRO A 73 -1.06 -11.44 5.84
CA PRO A 73 0.26 -11.59 6.45
C PRO A 73 0.27 -12.54 7.67
N PRO A 74 1.26 -13.45 7.77
CA PRO A 74 2.43 -13.61 6.89
C PRO A 74 2.20 -14.45 5.62
N ASP A 75 1.01 -14.99 5.42
CA ASP A 75 0.68 -15.84 4.29
C ASP A 75 0.34 -15.01 3.04
N LEU A 76 0.74 -15.49 1.87
CA LEU A 76 0.38 -14.90 0.58
C LEU A 76 0.36 -15.94 -0.54
N ARG A 77 -0.36 -15.64 -1.62
CA ARG A 77 -0.26 -16.32 -2.91
C ARG A 77 -0.14 -15.30 -4.01
N ALA A 78 0.69 -15.56 -5.00
CA ALA A 78 0.90 -14.64 -6.12
C ALA A 78 1.22 -15.37 -7.41
N ASN A 79 0.82 -14.75 -8.53
CA ASN A 79 1.37 -15.00 -9.86
C ASN A 79 2.50 -13.99 -10.09
N VAL A 80 3.65 -14.46 -10.52
CA VAL A 80 4.84 -13.65 -10.74
C VAL A 80 5.31 -13.84 -12.19
N ASN A 81 5.45 -12.76 -12.92
CA ASN A 81 6.03 -12.77 -14.25
C ASN A 81 7.52 -12.44 -14.15
N LEU A 82 8.32 -13.37 -14.63
CA LEU A 82 9.78 -13.30 -14.67
C LEU A 82 10.25 -13.14 -16.11
N LYS A 83 11.30 -12.37 -16.32
CA LYS A 83 12.00 -12.29 -17.60
C LYS A 83 13.38 -12.89 -17.46
N GLU A 84 13.62 -14.02 -18.11
CA GLU A 84 14.90 -14.71 -18.09
C GLU A 84 15.33 -15.07 -19.52
N GLY A 85 16.55 -14.72 -19.91
CA GLY A 85 17.07 -14.96 -21.25
C GLY A 85 16.23 -14.34 -22.38
N GLY A 86 15.44 -13.28 -22.09
CA GLY A 86 14.51 -12.68 -23.06
C GLY A 86 13.13 -13.35 -23.12
N ILE A 87 12.92 -14.43 -22.41
CA ILE A 87 11.65 -15.18 -22.34
C ILE A 87 10.87 -14.71 -21.12
N LEU A 88 9.57 -14.48 -21.30
CA LEU A 88 8.65 -14.20 -20.19
C LEU A 88 8.12 -15.53 -19.64
N LEU A 89 8.33 -15.76 -18.36
CA LEU A 89 7.89 -16.93 -17.64
C LEU A 89 6.90 -16.52 -16.54
N GLU A 90 5.79 -17.23 -16.42
CA GLU A 90 4.88 -17.09 -15.29
C GLU A 90 5.13 -18.22 -14.28
N VAL A 91 5.26 -17.85 -13.02
CA VAL A 91 5.35 -18.78 -11.91
C VAL A 91 4.29 -18.42 -10.86
N GLN A 92 3.78 -19.45 -10.18
CA GLN A 92 2.89 -19.26 -9.03
C GLN A 92 3.68 -19.50 -7.74
N VAL A 93 3.48 -18.64 -6.76
CA VAL A 93 4.15 -18.71 -5.46
C VAL A 93 3.11 -18.71 -4.36
N VAL A 94 3.29 -19.58 -3.37
CA VAL A 94 2.47 -19.62 -2.15
C VAL A 94 3.39 -19.65 -0.95
N PHE A 95 3.15 -18.72 -0.02
CA PHE A 95 3.74 -18.72 1.32
C PHE A 95 2.62 -19.06 2.29
N ALA A 96 2.68 -20.23 2.90
CA ALA A 96 1.64 -20.71 3.81
C ALA A 96 2.17 -21.72 4.81
N GLY A 97 1.70 -21.64 6.06
CA GLY A 97 2.09 -22.59 7.10
C GLY A 97 3.60 -22.64 7.37
N GLY A 98 4.31 -21.54 7.15
CA GLY A 98 5.77 -21.45 7.30
C GLY A 98 6.56 -22.02 6.12
N GLY A 99 5.91 -22.63 5.12
CA GLY A 99 6.52 -23.15 3.89
C GLY A 99 6.41 -22.17 2.73
N VAL A 100 7.29 -22.35 1.74
CA VAL A 100 7.25 -21.65 0.46
C VAL A 100 7.10 -22.70 -0.64
N TYR A 101 6.13 -22.48 -1.49
CA TYR A 101 5.77 -23.36 -2.59
C TYR A 101 5.85 -22.61 -3.89
N LEU A 102 6.42 -23.25 -4.89
CA LEU A 102 6.56 -22.70 -6.23
C LEU A 102 5.99 -23.68 -7.25
N LYS A 103 5.26 -23.16 -8.23
CA LYS A 103 4.82 -23.91 -9.39
C LYS A 103 5.29 -23.19 -10.64
N SER A 104 6.14 -23.84 -11.42
CA SER A 104 6.53 -23.38 -12.74
C SER A 104 5.50 -23.80 -13.78
N PHE A 105 5.60 -23.24 -15.00
CA PHE A 105 4.69 -23.53 -16.13
C PHE A 105 4.76 -25.00 -16.61
N THR A 106 5.86 -25.70 -16.33
CA THR A 106 6.08 -27.09 -16.78
C THR A 106 5.91 -28.15 -15.69
N GLY A 107 5.62 -27.77 -14.46
CA GLY A 107 5.62 -28.71 -13.33
C GLY A 107 4.45 -28.56 -12.37
N GLY A 108 4.39 -29.50 -11.42
CA GLY A 108 3.52 -29.42 -10.24
C GLY A 108 4.04 -28.45 -9.19
N TRP A 109 3.35 -28.38 -8.06
CA TRP A 109 3.81 -27.64 -6.90
C TRP A 109 5.01 -28.32 -6.26
N GLN A 110 6.02 -27.54 -5.96
CA GLN A 110 7.22 -27.96 -5.24
C GLN A 110 7.40 -27.10 -4.00
N GLN A 111 7.70 -27.70 -2.88
CA GLN A 111 8.13 -26.97 -1.68
C GLN A 111 9.61 -26.64 -1.82
N LEU A 112 9.97 -25.37 -1.63
CA LEU A 112 11.35 -24.93 -1.65
C LEU A 112 12.04 -25.28 -0.34
N SER A 113 13.28 -25.80 -0.42
CA SER A 113 14.13 -25.97 0.75
C SER A 113 14.65 -24.63 1.27
N ALA A 114 15.20 -24.59 2.50
CA ALA A 114 15.80 -23.40 3.06
C ALA A 114 16.97 -22.87 2.20
N GLU A 115 17.76 -23.76 1.60
CA GLU A 115 18.88 -23.43 0.73
C GLU A 115 18.41 -22.85 -0.61
N GLN A 116 17.33 -23.39 -1.16
CA GLN A 116 16.70 -22.83 -2.36
C GLN A 116 16.10 -21.47 -2.06
N LEU A 117 15.39 -21.35 -0.93
CA LEU A 117 14.76 -20.08 -0.53
C LEU A 117 15.81 -18.97 -0.30
N ALA A 118 17.00 -19.31 0.23
CA ALA A 118 18.08 -18.34 0.42
C ALA A 118 18.63 -17.75 -0.89
N GLN A 119 18.32 -18.37 -2.04
CA GLN A 119 18.68 -17.85 -3.37
C GLN A 119 17.57 -16.95 -3.95
N PHE A 120 16.41 -16.92 -3.32
CA PHE A 120 15.28 -16.13 -3.72
C PHE A 120 14.94 -15.11 -2.64
N PHE A 121 14.29 -14.05 -3.05
CA PHE A 121 13.74 -13.07 -2.14
C PHE A 121 12.64 -13.72 -1.25
N ASP A 122 12.79 -13.62 0.08
CA ASP A 122 11.77 -14.10 1.02
C ASP A 122 10.65 -13.06 1.17
N ALA A 123 9.58 -13.23 0.41
CA ALA A 123 8.44 -12.33 0.42
C ALA A 123 7.70 -12.25 1.78
N ARG A 124 7.97 -13.14 2.73
CA ARG A 124 7.42 -13.04 4.10
C ARG A 124 7.93 -11.77 4.78
N THR A 125 9.15 -11.37 4.49
CA THR A 125 9.73 -10.14 5.02
C THR A 125 9.02 -8.88 4.53
N LEU A 126 8.37 -8.93 3.36
CA LEU A 126 7.62 -7.78 2.83
C LEU A 126 6.51 -7.31 3.77
N PHE A 127 5.84 -8.24 4.41
CA PHE A 127 4.67 -7.93 5.25
C PHE A 127 4.94 -8.12 6.75
N ASP A 128 6.21 -8.22 7.14
CA ASP A 128 6.58 -8.22 8.54
C ASP A 128 6.11 -6.93 9.23
N PRO A 129 5.36 -7.00 10.35
CA PRO A 129 4.78 -5.83 11.00
C PRO A 129 5.82 -4.85 11.59
N GLN A 130 7.06 -5.32 11.85
CA GLN A 130 8.13 -4.49 12.41
C GLN A 130 9.12 -4.03 11.34
N ALA A 131 9.36 -4.88 10.35
CA ALA A 131 10.43 -4.68 9.37
C ALA A 131 9.94 -4.57 7.92
N GLY A 132 8.69 -4.90 7.61
CA GLY A 132 8.15 -4.96 6.26
C GLY A 132 7.86 -3.61 5.60
N LEU A 133 7.24 -3.65 4.42
CA LEU A 133 6.91 -2.47 3.61
C LEU A 133 6.05 -1.46 4.38
N PHE A 134 5.01 -1.95 5.08
CA PHE A 134 4.13 -1.06 5.84
C PHE A 134 4.85 -0.46 7.06
N ALA A 135 5.77 -1.19 7.66
CA ALA A 135 6.63 -0.64 8.71
C ALA A 135 7.57 0.45 8.18
N ALA A 136 8.10 0.28 6.95
CA ALA A 136 8.99 1.25 6.32
C ALA A 136 8.32 2.61 6.05
N MET A 137 6.98 2.67 5.96
CA MET A 137 6.25 3.94 5.84
C MET A 137 6.56 4.89 7.00
N ARG A 138 6.77 4.36 8.21
CA ARG A 138 7.09 5.16 9.42
C ARG A 138 8.50 5.72 9.40
N ASP A 139 9.39 5.11 8.60
CA ASP A 139 10.80 5.50 8.46
C ASP A 139 11.00 6.53 7.33
N THR A 140 9.92 7.00 6.69
CA THR A 140 9.98 7.98 5.62
C THR A 140 10.47 9.32 6.15
N SER A 141 11.54 9.82 5.55
CA SER A 141 12.17 11.10 5.90
C SER A 141 11.57 12.25 5.09
N GLY A 142 11.37 13.41 5.73
CA GLY A 142 10.86 14.63 5.09
C GLY A 142 9.48 14.45 4.45
N PRO A 143 8.50 13.81 5.11
CA PRO A 143 7.23 13.53 4.47
C PRO A 143 6.46 14.84 4.19
N THR A 144 5.95 14.97 2.98
CA THR A 144 5.11 16.08 2.54
C THR A 144 3.80 15.54 1.97
N ARG A 145 2.68 16.15 2.35
CA ARG A 145 1.36 15.79 1.84
C ARG A 145 0.99 16.68 0.66
N GLY A 146 0.56 16.06 -0.44
CA GLY A 146 -0.02 16.75 -1.60
C GLY A 146 -1.51 17.10 -1.42
N HIS A 147 -2.10 17.55 -2.51
CA HIS A 147 -3.54 17.78 -2.60
C HIS A 147 -4.30 16.47 -2.75
N LEU A 148 -5.59 16.49 -2.40
CA LEU A 148 -6.47 15.35 -2.58
C LEU A 148 -6.56 15.01 -4.07
N GLU A 149 -6.42 13.73 -4.39
CA GLU A 149 -6.57 13.20 -5.75
C GLU A 149 -7.22 11.83 -5.72
N SER A 150 -7.86 11.43 -6.82
CA SER A 150 -8.54 10.14 -6.89
C SER A 150 -7.64 9.05 -7.46
N ILE A 151 -7.49 7.94 -6.72
CA ILE A 151 -6.83 6.70 -7.16
C ILE A 151 -7.86 5.57 -7.12
N SER A 152 -8.10 4.94 -8.25
CA SER A 152 -9.07 3.84 -8.38
C SER A 152 -10.48 4.16 -7.84
N GLY A 153 -10.89 5.44 -7.90
CA GLY A 153 -12.19 5.92 -7.41
C GLY A 153 -12.22 6.30 -5.93
N HIS A 154 -11.08 6.28 -5.23
CA HIS A 154 -10.94 6.64 -3.82
C HIS A 154 -10.18 7.96 -3.67
N ASP A 155 -10.70 8.82 -2.79
CA ASP A 155 -10.08 10.11 -2.48
C ASP A 155 -8.86 9.89 -1.59
N THR A 156 -7.67 10.16 -2.11
CA THR A 156 -6.40 9.90 -1.46
C THR A 156 -5.55 11.15 -1.32
N TYR A 157 -4.74 11.20 -0.28
CA TYR A 157 -3.65 12.15 -0.17
C TYR A 157 -2.34 11.49 -0.59
N PRO A 158 -1.65 11.99 -1.62
CA PRO A 158 -0.27 11.59 -1.89
C PRO A 158 0.64 12.12 -0.78
N VAL A 159 1.40 11.23 -0.17
CA VAL A 159 2.43 11.57 0.82
C VAL A 159 3.78 11.16 0.25
N ALA A 160 4.57 12.17 -0.14
CA ALA A 160 5.88 11.98 -0.72
C ALA A 160 6.99 12.18 0.32
N GLY A 161 8.11 11.47 0.13
CA GLY A 161 9.29 11.60 0.99
C GLY A 161 10.45 10.75 0.50
N SER A 162 11.39 10.43 1.37
CA SER A 162 12.55 9.60 1.07
C SER A 162 12.68 8.44 2.05
N VAL A 163 13.12 7.30 1.54
CA VAL A 163 13.47 6.11 2.34
C VAL A 163 14.93 5.76 2.12
N SER A 164 15.63 5.26 3.16
CA SER A 164 17.03 4.89 2.99
C SER A 164 17.16 3.67 2.09
N ALA A 165 18.17 3.66 1.22
CA ALA A 165 18.47 2.53 0.35
C ALA A 165 18.75 1.25 1.15
N ALA A 166 19.48 1.34 2.26
CA ALA A 166 19.76 0.22 3.16
C ALA A 166 18.47 -0.42 3.74
N ARG A 167 17.45 0.41 4.01
CA ARG A 167 16.14 -0.08 4.47
C ARG A 167 15.44 -0.87 3.37
N MET A 168 15.44 -0.34 2.15
CA MET A 168 14.79 -0.98 1.01
C MET A 168 15.54 -2.22 0.53
N HIS A 169 16.86 -2.21 0.53
CA HIS A 169 17.69 -3.38 0.21
C HIS A 169 17.39 -4.58 1.12
N ARG A 170 17.19 -4.36 2.42
CA ARG A 170 16.79 -5.44 3.34
C ARG A 170 15.41 -6.03 3.04
N LEU A 171 14.55 -5.29 2.35
CA LEU A 171 13.21 -5.75 1.96
C LEU A 171 13.19 -6.35 0.56
N LEU A 172 14.04 -5.83 -0.33
CA LEU A 172 14.07 -6.15 -1.74
C LEU A 172 15.54 -6.24 -2.16
N ASP A 173 16.17 -7.36 -1.93
CA ASP A 173 17.61 -7.61 -2.13
C ASP A 173 18.19 -7.06 -3.46
N PRO A 174 17.53 -7.16 -4.62
CA PRO A 174 18.05 -6.60 -5.86
C PRO A 174 18.22 -5.06 -5.88
N ILE A 175 17.63 -4.35 -4.90
CA ILE A 175 17.77 -2.88 -4.82
C ILE A 175 19.16 -2.50 -4.30
N LEU A 176 19.78 -1.52 -4.93
CA LEU A 176 21.10 -1.02 -4.52
C LEU A 176 21.07 -0.43 -3.10
N ASP A 177 22.09 -0.74 -2.30
CA ASP A 177 22.23 -0.23 -0.93
C ASP A 177 23.03 1.06 -0.87
N ARG A 178 22.59 2.12 -1.57
CA ARG A 178 23.31 3.41 -1.60
C ARG A 178 22.37 4.60 -1.58
N GLY A 179 22.53 5.47 -0.59
CA GLY A 179 21.80 6.73 -0.48
C GLY A 179 20.33 6.57 -0.05
N SER A 180 19.45 7.21 -0.75
CA SER A 180 18.01 7.18 -0.49
C SER A 180 17.21 7.17 -1.79
N TYR A 181 16.01 6.68 -1.72
CA TYR A 181 15.06 6.62 -2.81
C TYR A 181 13.85 7.50 -2.54
N HIS A 182 13.28 8.04 -3.59
CA HIS A 182 12.01 8.76 -3.49
C HIS A 182 10.86 7.77 -3.34
N VAL A 183 9.94 8.08 -2.44
CA VAL A 183 8.73 7.28 -2.22
C VAL A 183 7.51 8.19 -2.19
N THR A 184 6.41 7.70 -2.75
CA THR A 184 5.09 8.34 -2.65
C THR A 184 4.06 7.28 -2.26
N TYR A 185 3.24 7.60 -1.28
CA TYR A 185 2.12 6.78 -0.80
C TYR A 185 0.81 7.51 -1.04
N TRP A 186 -0.16 6.84 -1.63
CA TRP A 186 -1.52 7.37 -1.81
C TRP A 186 -2.42 6.75 -0.75
N ILE A 187 -2.76 7.57 0.24
CA ILE A 187 -3.46 7.16 1.46
C ILE A 187 -4.86 7.72 1.43
N GLU A 188 -5.86 6.85 1.58
CA GLU A 188 -7.27 7.25 1.59
C GLU A 188 -7.56 8.21 2.74
N SER A 189 -8.38 9.22 2.45
CA SER A 189 -8.65 10.32 3.37
C SER A 189 -9.43 9.91 4.62
N ASP A 190 -10.28 8.90 4.51
CA ASP A 190 -11.29 8.57 5.50
C ASP A 190 -10.86 7.45 6.47
N ASN A 191 -10.20 6.42 5.96
CA ASN A 191 -9.87 5.21 6.72
C ASN A 191 -8.36 4.91 6.79
N ALA A 192 -7.54 5.71 6.09
CA ALA A 192 -6.10 5.55 5.96
C ALA A 192 -5.65 4.27 5.24
N ASP A 193 -6.50 3.67 4.40
CA ASP A 193 -6.09 2.58 3.53
C ASP A 193 -5.04 3.06 2.52
N LEU A 194 -4.00 2.27 2.33
CA LEU A 194 -2.99 2.53 1.31
C LEU A 194 -3.46 1.96 -0.02
N TRP A 195 -3.69 2.81 -1.01
CA TRP A 195 -4.11 2.39 -2.35
C TRP A 195 -2.95 2.20 -3.32
N ARG A 196 -1.89 2.99 -3.15
CA ARG A 196 -0.68 2.88 -3.96
C ARG A 196 0.55 3.25 -3.17
N ALA A 197 1.65 2.55 -3.42
CA ALA A 197 2.99 2.95 -3.04
C ALA A 197 3.91 2.93 -4.27
N GLN A 198 4.68 3.98 -4.47
CA GLN A 198 5.65 4.08 -5.56
C GLN A 198 7.04 4.35 -4.99
N LEU A 199 8.01 3.55 -5.39
CA LEU A 199 9.42 3.75 -5.08
C LEU A 199 10.17 4.05 -6.37
N SER A 200 10.94 5.12 -6.42
CA SER A 200 11.65 5.54 -7.62
C SER A 200 13.06 6.02 -7.34
N GLY A 201 13.95 5.84 -8.33
CA GLY A 201 15.35 6.21 -8.28
C GLY A 201 16.21 5.24 -9.07
N ASN A 202 17.50 5.27 -8.84
CA ASN A 202 18.45 4.34 -9.44
C ASN A 202 18.44 3.01 -8.65
N LEU A 203 17.32 2.30 -8.70
CA LEU A 203 17.03 1.17 -7.81
C LEU A 203 17.95 -0.03 -8.04
N PHE A 204 18.21 -0.37 -9.30
CA PHE A 204 18.89 -1.60 -9.71
C PHE A 204 20.19 -1.37 -10.47
N ASP A 205 20.40 -0.14 -10.95
CA ASP A 205 21.56 0.28 -11.73
C ASP A 205 21.89 1.72 -11.37
N ALA A 206 23.17 2.01 -11.08
CA ALA A 206 23.59 3.33 -10.63
C ALA A 206 23.38 4.45 -11.68
N SER A 207 23.19 4.09 -12.94
CA SER A 207 23.02 5.02 -14.06
C SER A 207 21.62 5.08 -14.65
N LYS A 208 20.70 4.19 -14.21
CA LYS A 208 19.36 4.08 -14.78
C LYS A 208 18.29 4.18 -13.71
N ALA A 209 17.38 5.12 -13.89
CA ALA A 209 16.23 5.24 -13.04
C ALA A 209 15.23 4.10 -13.31
N ALA A 210 14.63 3.62 -12.23
CA ALA A 210 13.56 2.63 -12.25
C ALA A 210 12.48 3.02 -11.25
N THR A 211 11.31 2.43 -11.43
CA THR A 211 10.16 2.64 -10.55
C THR A 211 9.53 1.29 -10.22
N ILE A 212 9.26 1.06 -8.95
CA ILE A 212 8.41 -0.04 -8.47
C ILE A 212 7.10 0.58 -8.02
N ASN A 213 5.99 0.10 -8.58
CA ASN A 213 4.65 0.44 -8.14
C ASN A 213 4.03 -0.75 -7.42
N PHE A 214 3.39 -0.48 -6.30
CA PHE A 214 2.47 -1.39 -5.62
C PHE A 214 1.09 -0.74 -5.61
N ASP A 215 0.10 -1.41 -6.16
CA ASP A 215 -1.31 -1.07 -6.02
C ASP A 215 -1.97 -2.06 -5.08
N PHE A 216 -2.79 -1.56 -4.15
CA PHE A 216 -3.51 -2.36 -3.16
C PHE A 216 -5.01 -2.20 -3.36
N SER A 217 -5.75 -3.26 -3.12
CA SER A 217 -7.22 -3.27 -3.24
C SER A 217 -7.83 -4.35 -2.35
N ASN A 218 -9.16 -4.42 -2.31
CA ASN A 218 -9.89 -5.43 -1.52
C ASN A 218 -9.43 -5.47 -0.05
N HIS A 219 -9.24 -4.30 0.54
CA HIS A 219 -8.83 -4.16 1.94
C HIS A 219 -9.85 -4.85 2.88
N ASP A 220 -9.34 -5.57 3.90
CA ASP A 220 -10.11 -6.40 4.82
C ASP A 220 -10.90 -7.56 4.18
N HIS A 221 -10.68 -7.87 2.89
CA HIS A 221 -11.26 -9.07 2.31
C HIS A 221 -10.70 -10.32 2.98
N ALA A 222 -11.58 -11.27 3.28
CA ALA A 222 -11.15 -12.54 3.87
C ALA A 222 -10.35 -13.37 2.84
N VAL A 223 -9.04 -13.43 3.03
CA VAL A 223 -8.13 -14.22 2.20
C VAL A 223 -7.82 -15.53 2.90
N SER A 224 -7.99 -16.64 2.19
CA SER A 224 -7.53 -17.96 2.63
C SER A 224 -6.35 -18.41 1.79
N VAL A 225 -5.22 -18.61 2.44
CA VAL A 225 -4.02 -19.16 1.82
C VAL A 225 -3.64 -20.45 2.55
N SER A 226 -3.46 -21.53 1.81
CA SER A 226 -3.09 -22.84 2.36
C SER A 226 -1.98 -23.47 1.52
N PRO A 227 -1.16 -24.35 2.10
CA PRO A 227 -0.21 -25.13 1.33
C PRO A 227 -0.90 -25.87 0.18
N PRO A 228 -0.39 -25.78 -1.05
CA PRO A 228 -0.95 -26.51 -2.18
C PRO A 228 -0.60 -27.98 -2.10
N PRO A 229 -1.40 -28.87 -2.76
CA PRO A 229 -1.02 -30.28 -2.88
C PRO A 229 0.25 -30.39 -3.72
N LEU A 230 1.26 -31.10 -3.19
CA LEU A 230 2.48 -31.40 -3.94
C LEU A 230 2.18 -32.47 -5.00
N GLY A 231 2.70 -32.27 -6.21
CA GLY A 231 2.48 -33.16 -7.35
C GLY A 231 3.77 -33.58 -8.02
#